data_6d8bcb5c497906940eabba4560357e65
#
_entry.id   6d8bcb5c497906940eabba4560357e65
#
_cell.length_a   1.000
_cell.length_b   1.000
_cell.length_c   1.000
_cell.angle_alpha   90.00
_cell.angle_beta   90.00
_cell.angle_gamma   90.00
#
_symmetry.space_group_name_H-M   'P 1'
#
loop_
_entity.id
_entity.type
_entity.pdbx_description
1 polymer ?
#
loop_
_entity_poly.entity_id
_entity_poly.type
_entity_poly.pdbx_seq_one_letter_code
_entity_poly.pdbx_strand_id
1 'polypeptide(L)'
;DVYARLTERQLRSRLESDAGVLVAESEKVVRVAIREGLEPLSLLLEERQLETQADLVRDVLALPRGGEVRASAGHVSVESCEGVPIYVLPHDQICKLVGYNVTRGVLCAMRRPLERSAGEVLDGLPDVRRIAVLEGVTDATNVGAAMRSAAALGIDAVLLTPTCCDPLVRRAVRVSMGTVFQVP
;
A
#
# COMPACT_ATOMS: atom_id res chain seq x y z
N ASP A 1 -9.51 10.52 7.97
CA ASP A 1 -9.80 9.07 7.96
C ASP A 1 -9.29 8.47 6.65
N VAL A 2 -8.11 7.82 6.73
CA VAL A 2 -7.36 7.31 5.57
C VAL A 2 -8.12 6.21 4.81
N TYR A 3 -9.00 5.48 5.50
CA TYR A 3 -9.74 4.36 4.92
C TYR A 3 -11.13 4.75 4.41
N ALA A 4 -11.63 5.92 4.74
CA ALA A 4 -12.98 6.32 4.37
C ALA A 4 -13.08 6.65 2.88
N ARG A 5 -14.20 6.20 2.26
CA ARG A 5 -14.58 6.55 0.89
C ARG A 5 -13.48 6.32 -0.16
N LEU A 6 -12.79 5.18 -0.08
CA LEU A 6 -11.72 4.82 -1.01
C LEU A 6 -12.16 4.66 -2.48
N THR A 7 -13.46 4.75 -2.77
CA THR A 7 -14.02 4.72 -4.12
C THR A 7 -14.05 6.07 -4.83
N GLU A 8 -14.04 7.18 -4.09
CA GLU A 8 -14.13 8.51 -4.68
C GLU A 8 -12.78 8.91 -5.30
N ARG A 9 -12.73 8.93 -6.64
CA ARG A 9 -11.52 9.09 -7.44
C ARG A 9 -10.72 10.37 -7.15
N GLN A 10 -11.43 11.48 -6.85
CA GLN A 10 -10.80 12.77 -6.57
C GLN A 10 -10.24 12.87 -5.14
N LEU A 11 -10.90 12.25 -4.17
CA LEU A 11 -10.43 12.21 -2.79
C LEU A 11 -9.22 11.28 -2.62
N ARG A 12 -9.16 10.20 -3.41
CA ARG A 12 -8.03 9.26 -3.41
C ARG A 12 -6.72 9.91 -3.85
N SER A 13 -6.73 10.60 -4.98
CA SER A 13 -5.49 11.19 -5.51
C SER A 13 -4.96 12.30 -4.63
N ARG A 14 -5.82 13.09 -4.00
CA ARG A 14 -5.42 14.17 -3.09
C ARG A 14 -4.99 13.69 -1.72
N LEU A 15 -5.74 12.75 -1.12
CA LEU A 15 -5.39 12.23 0.22
C LEU A 15 -4.16 11.31 0.17
N GLU A 16 -4.01 10.51 -0.88
CA GLU A 16 -2.86 9.60 -1.00
C GLU A 16 -1.57 10.37 -1.32
N SER A 17 -1.57 11.33 -2.26
CA SER A 17 -0.36 12.07 -2.61
C SER A 17 -0.07 13.23 -1.66
N ASP A 18 -1.06 14.07 -1.36
CA ASP A 18 -0.85 15.28 -0.56
C ASP A 18 -0.63 14.98 0.93
N ALA A 19 -1.22 13.90 1.45
CA ALA A 19 -1.00 13.45 2.82
C ALA A 19 0.25 12.58 2.98
N GLY A 20 0.97 12.27 1.91
CA GLY A 20 2.15 11.40 1.97
C GLY A 20 1.84 9.96 2.40
N VAL A 21 0.64 9.47 2.06
CA VAL A 21 0.15 8.14 2.46
C VAL A 21 -0.25 7.34 1.23
N LEU A 22 -0.06 6.03 1.28
CA LEU A 22 -0.62 5.06 0.34
C LEU A 22 -1.41 3.99 1.09
N VAL A 23 -2.33 3.31 0.41
CA VAL A 23 -3.11 2.19 0.97
C VAL A 23 -2.76 0.90 0.24
N ALA A 24 -2.14 -0.03 0.97
CA ALA A 24 -1.89 -1.40 0.53
C ALA A 24 -3.10 -2.27 0.88
N GLU A 25 -3.63 -3.01 -0.11
CA GLU A 25 -4.76 -3.92 0.05
C GLU A 25 -4.33 -5.37 -0.18
N SER A 26 -4.61 -6.23 0.73
CA SER A 26 -4.29 -7.64 0.91
C SER A 26 -3.01 -7.90 1.70
N GLU A 27 -3.04 -9.00 2.45
CA GLU A 27 -1.90 -9.48 3.25
C GLU A 27 -0.61 -9.57 2.43
N LYS A 28 -0.67 -10.14 1.23
CA LYS A 28 0.51 -10.32 0.37
C LYS A 28 1.17 -8.99 0.00
N VAL A 29 0.36 -8.00 -0.38
CA VAL A 29 0.86 -6.67 -0.75
C VAL A 29 1.45 -5.96 0.47
N VAL A 30 0.79 -6.05 1.63
CA VAL A 30 1.27 -5.47 2.90
C VAL A 30 2.62 -6.08 3.29
N ARG A 31 2.76 -7.41 3.22
CA ARG A 31 4.02 -8.09 3.54
C ARG A 31 5.15 -7.70 2.59
N VAL A 32 4.87 -7.57 1.28
CA VAL A 32 5.87 -7.09 0.31
C VAL A 32 6.29 -5.67 0.68
N ALA A 33 5.35 -4.76 0.90
CA ALA A 33 5.65 -3.38 1.25
C ALA A 33 6.52 -3.25 2.52
N ILE A 34 6.19 -3.99 3.59
CA ILE A 34 6.99 -4.02 4.83
C ILE A 34 8.40 -4.56 4.56
N ARG A 35 8.52 -5.63 3.78
CA ARG A 35 9.81 -6.23 3.41
C ARG A 35 10.68 -5.26 2.62
N GLU A 36 10.08 -4.44 1.77
CA GLU A 36 10.76 -3.38 1.01
C GLU A 36 10.96 -2.08 1.83
N GLY A 37 10.71 -2.13 3.14
CA GLY A 37 11.03 -1.06 4.07
C GLY A 37 9.99 0.06 4.17
N LEU A 38 8.78 -0.13 3.64
CA LEU A 38 7.72 0.87 3.82
C LEU A 38 7.22 0.86 5.27
N GLU A 39 7.03 2.05 5.82
CA GLU A 39 6.57 2.26 7.19
C GLU A 39 5.03 2.15 7.28
N PRO A 40 4.47 1.15 8.02
CA PRO A 40 3.05 1.10 8.29
C PRO A 40 2.63 2.25 9.23
N LEU A 41 1.55 2.93 8.89
CA LEU A 41 0.93 3.97 9.70
C LEU A 41 -0.28 3.45 10.48
N SER A 42 -1.00 2.49 9.92
CA SER A 42 -2.09 1.77 10.58
C SER A 42 -2.44 0.50 9.80
N LEU A 43 -3.02 -0.48 10.49
CA LEU A 43 -3.53 -1.71 9.90
C LEU A 43 -5.03 -1.82 10.18
N LEU A 44 -5.83 -2.14 9.17
CA LEU A 44 -7.26 -2.40 9.27
C LEU A 44 -7.54 -3.84 8.84
N LEU A 45 -8.10 -4.63 9.75
CA LEU A 45 -8.39 -6.04 9.58
C LEU A 45 -9.88 -6.33 9.75
N GLU A 46 -10.37 -7.26 8.96
CA GLU A 46 -11.64 -7.91 9.23
C GLU A 46 -11.49 -8.90 10.41
N GLU A 47 -12.48 -8.99 11.30
CA GLU A 47 -12.43 -9.86 12.50
C GLU A 47 -11.98 -11.29 12.20
N ARG A 48 -12.50 -11.89 11.13
CA ARG A 48 -12.11 -13.25 10.70
C ARG A 48 -10.65 -13.36 10.25
N GLN A 49 -10.00 -12.24 9.93
CA GLN A 49 -8.61 -12.21 9.51
C GLN A 49 -7.65 -12.13 10.71
N LEU A 50 -8.12 -11.78 11.90
CA LEU A 50 -7.27 -11.59 13.06
C LEU A 50 -6.48 -12.85 13.40
N GLU A 51 -7.15 -14.02 13.40
CA GLU A 51 -6.50 -15.31 13.67
C GLU A 51 -5.64 -15.76 12.46
N THR A 52 -6.19 -15.68 11.24
CA THR A 52 -5.50 -16.15 10.03
C THR A 52 -4.29 -15.30 9.67
N GLN A 53 -4.24 -14.05 10.12
CA GLN A 53 -3.17 -13.07 9.88
C GLN A 53 -2.40 -12.72 11.16
N ALA A 54 -2.42 -13.58 12.17
CA ALA A 54 -1.73 -13.37 13.45
C ALA A 54 -0.22 -13.07 13.25
N ASP A 55 0.40 -13.68 12.25
CA ASP A 55 1.81 -13.43 11.93
C ASP A 55 2.02 -12.01 11.39
N LEU A 56 1.17 -11.54 10.47
CA LEU A 56 1.23 -10.17 9.97
C LEU A 56 1.02 -9.15 11.11
N VAL A 57 0.06 -9.42 11.99
CA VAL A 57 -0.20 -8.59 13.17
C VAL A 57 1.05 -8.52 14.05
N ARG A 58 1.69 -9.67 14.32
CA ARG A 58 2.93 -9.74 15.10
C ARG A 58 4.06 -8.99 14.42
N ASP A 59 4.24 -9.15 13.10
CA ASP A 59 5.27 -8.46 12.34
C ASP A 59 5.10 -6.94 12.43
N VAL A 60 3.86 -6.44 12.29
CA VAL A 60 3.55 -5.01 12.41
C VAL A 60 3.80 -4.49 13.83
N LEU A 61 3.44 -5.27 14.86
CA LEU A 61 3.67 -4.91 16.25
C LEU A 61 5.15 -4.92 16.64
N ALA A 62 5.97 -5.73 15.98
CA ALA A 62 7.42 -5.82 16.22
C ALA A 62 8.22 -4.67 15.60
N LEU A 63 7.60 -3.84 14.74
CA LEU A 63 8.26 -2.68 14.18
C LEU A 63 8.54 -1.62 15.25
N PRO A 64 9.58 -0.77 15.09
CA PRO A 64 10.00 0.21 16.09
C PRO A 64 8.90 1.16 16.60
N ARG A 65 7.78 1.25 15.89
CA ARG A 65 6.57 1.98 16.26
C ARG A 65 5.37 1.06 16.51
N GLY A 66 5.62 -0.24 16.74
CA GLY A 66 4.60 -1.25 16.99
C GLY A 66 3.70 -0.88 18.18
N GLY A 67 2.38 -0.93 17.98
CA GLY A 67 1.35 -0.59 18.96
C GLY A 67 0.59 -1.80 19.47
N GLU A 68 -0.37 -1.56 20.38
CA GLU A 68 -1.25 -2.59 20.91
C GLU A 68 -2.39 -2.93 19.95
N VAL A 69 -2.75 -4.20 19.90
CA VAL A 69 -3.98 -4.68 19.24
C VAL A 69 -5.17 -4.39 20.14
N ARG A 70 -6.14 -3.65 19.66
CA ARG A 70 -7.39 -3.42 20.36
C ARG A 70 -8.56 -3.88 19.50
N ALA A 71 -9.24 -4.90 19.99
CA ALA A 71 -10.49 -5.36 19.44
C ALA A 71 -11.60 -5.11 20.48
N SER A 72 -12.64 -4.39 20.10
CA SER A 72 -13.86 -4.33 20.87
C SER A 72 -15.06 -4.48 19.95
N ALA A 73 -15.98 -5.35 20.31
CA ALA A 73 -17.22 -5.56 19.59
C ALA A 73 -18.03 -4.24 19.54
N GLY A 74 -18.01 -3.60 18.37
CA GLY A 74 -18.82 -2.42 18.09
C GLY A 74 -18.22 -1.06 18.40
N HIS A 75 -17.10 -0.96 19.13
CA HIS A 75 -16.39 0.31 19.38
C HIS A 75 -14.89 0.08 19.36
N VAL A 76 -14.18 0.76 18.47
CA VAL A 76 -12.72 0.83 18.49
C VAL A 76 -12.34 2.08 19.26
N SER A 77 -11.87 1.94 20.48
CA SER A 77 -11.22 3.02 21.23
C SER A 77 -9.71 2.94 21.03
N VAL A 78 -9.13 3.95 20.43
CA VAL A 78 -7.68 4.10 20.35
C VAL A 78 -7.26 5.00 21.50
N GLU A 79 -6.67 4.43 22.55
CA GLU A 79 -5.85 5.23 23.46
C GLU A 79 -4.50 5.47 22.76
N SER A 80 -3.88 6.61 23.00
CA SER A 80 -2.62 7.02 22.38
C SER A 80 -1.52 5.98 22.66
N CYS A 81 -1.27 5.09 21.70
CA CYS A 81 -0.14 4.18 21.72
C CYS A 81 1.00 4.79 20.91
N GLU A 82 2.22 4.67 21.37
CA GLU A 82 3.42 5.09 20.61
C GLU A 82 3.69 4.21 19.39
N GLY A 83 2.77 3.32 19.02
CA GLY A 83 2.93 2.33 17.97
C GLY A 83 1.95 2.41 16.81
N VAL A 84 2.05 1.46 15.89
CA VAL A 84 1.16 1.34 14.72
C VAL A 84 -0.23 0.88 15.17
N PRO A 85 -1.30 1.69 15.05
CA PRO A 85 -2.63 1.30 15.47
C PRO A 85 -3.17 0.18 14.57
N ILE A 86 -3.81 -0.81 15.19
CA ILE A 86 -4.47 -1.91 14.51
C ILE A 86 -5.97 -1.84 14.80
N TYR A 87 -6.75 -1.64 13.74
CA TYR A 87 -8.20 -1.59 13.78
C TYR A 87 -8.79 -2.92 13.36
N VAL A 88 -9.73 -3.45 14.14
CA VAL A 88 -10.43 -4.68 13.79
C VAL A 88 -11.93 -4.40 13.76
N LEU A 89 -12.57 -4.70 12.63
CA LEU A 89 -13.98 -4.42 12.40
C LEU A 89 -14.69 -5.62 11.75
N PRO A 90 -16.00 -5.77 11.96
CA PRO A 90 -16.83 -6.68 11.18
C PRO A 90 -16.80 -6.32 9.69
N HIS A 91 -16.97 -7.33 8.83
CA HIS A 91 -16.93 -7.18 7.37
C HIS A 91 -17.83 -6.07 6.84
N ASP A 92 -19.07 -6.02 7.30
CA ASP A 92 -20.06 -5.04 6.85
C ASP A 92 -19.65 -3.60 7.20
N GLN A 93 -19.02 -3.41 8.35
CA GLN A 93 -18.51 -2.11 8.79
C GLN A 93 -17.30 -1.66 7.97
N ILE A 94 -16.37 -2.59 7.65
CA ILE A 94 -15.25 -2.27 6.75
C ILE A 94 -15.79 -1.86 5.37
N CYS A 95 -16.72 -2.62 4.79
CA CYS A 95 -17.31 -2.31 3.50
C CYS A 95 -18.01 -0.95 3.47
N LYS A 96 -18.73 -0.60 4.54
CA LYS A 96 -19.35 0.72 4.70
C LYS A 96 -18.31 1.84 4.80
N LEU A 97 -17.22 1.61 5.54
CA LEU A 97 -16.15 2.58 5.74
C LEU A 97 -15.43 2.87 4.42
N VAL A 98 -15.00 1.84 3.71
CA VAL A 98 -14.21 1.99 2.48
C VAL A 98 -15.04 2.30 1.24
N GLY A 99 -16.34 2.02 1.28
CA GLY A 99 -17.30 2.29 0.21
C GLY A 99 -17.32 1.23 -0.90
N TYR A 100 -16.75 0.05 -0.69
CA TYR A 100 -16.81 -1.08 -1.63
C TYR A 100 -16.72 -2.42 -0.90
N ASN A 101 -17.05 -3.52 -1.59
CA ASN A 101 -16.95 -4.86 -1.02
C ASN A 101 -15.48 -5.31 -0.92
N VAL A 102 -14.98 -5.44 0.30
CA VAL A 102 -13.61 -5.86 0.59
C VAL A 102 -13.52 -7.39 0.50
N THR A 103 -12.75 -7.89 -0.46
CA THR A 103 -12.66 -9.34 -0.69
C THR A 103 -11.54 -10.02 0.11
N ARG A 104 -10.55 -9.26 0.59
CA ARG A 104 -9.36 -9.81 1.26
C ARG A 104 -9.24 -9.45 2.73
N GLY A 105 -10.05 -8.54 3.24
CA GLY A 105 -10.18 -8.21 4.65
C GLY A 105 -8.95 -7.62 5.34
N VAL A 106 -7.94 -7.17 4.57
CA VAL A 106 -6.69 -6.58 5.08
C VAL A 106 -6.38 -5.31 4.30
N LEU A 107 -6.29 -4.18 4.99
CA LEU A 107 -5.82 -2.91 4.45
C LEU A 107 -4.77 -2.32 5.39
N CYS A 108 -3.74 -1.71 4.81
CA CYS A 108 -2.69 -1.02 5.57
C CYS A 108 -2.46 0.35 4.97
N ALA A 109 -2.57 1.39 5.78
CA ALA A 109 -2.08 2.70 5.43
C ALA A 109 -0.58 2.74 5.71
N MET A 110 0.19 3.19 4.74
CA MET A 110 1.64 3.24 4.80
C MET A 110 2.15 4.62 4.43
N ARG A 111 3.30 4.99 4.97
CA ARG A 111 3.99 6.21 4.53
C ARG A 111 4.40 6.05 3.07
N ARG A 112 4.04 7.04 2.26
CA ARG A 112 4.44 7.08 0.87
C ARG A 112 5.94 7.37 0.80
N PRO A 113 6.72 6.61 0.03
CA PRO A 113 8.13 6.92 -0.18
C PRO A 113 8.28 8.26 -0.91
N LEU A 114 9.37 8.95 -0.65
CA LEU A 114 9.71 10.18 -1.36
C LEU A 114 9.94 9.87 -2.85
N GLU A 115 9.46 10.76 -3.70
CA GLU A 115 9.74 10.70 -5.13
C GLU A 115 11.23 10.94 -5.36
N ARG A 116 11.83 10.11 -6.19
CA ARG A 116 13.21 10.26 -6.64
C ARG A 116 13.23 10.61 -8.12
N SER A 117 14.15 11.46 -8.52
CA SER A 117 14.38 11.74 -9.94
C SER A 117 14.92 10.50 -10.65
N ALA A 118 14.74 10.44 -11.98
CA ALA A 118 15.29 9.35 -12.79
C ALA A 118 16.82 9.24 -12.62
N GLY A 119 17.52 10.37 -12.51
CA GLY A 119 18.97 10.39 -12.27
C GLY A 119 19.34 9.72 -10.94
N GLU A 120 18.71 10.13 -9.83
CA GLU A 120 18.97 9.55 -8.50
C GLU A 120 18.67 8.03 -8.46
N VAL A 121 17.67 7.57 -9.19
CA VAL A 121 17.38 6.13 -9.26
C VAL A 121 18.46 5.41 -10.05
N LEU A 122 18.79 5.88 -11.25
CA LEU A 122 19.75 5.21 -12.13
C LEU A 122 21.18 5.25 -11.58
N ASP A 123 21.59 6.36 -10.96
CA ASP A 123 22.91 6.48 -10.34
C ASP A 123 23.07 5.56 -9.12
N GLY A 124 21.96 5.21 -8.46
CA GLY A 124 21.94 4.29 -7.31
C GLY A 124 21.94 2.80 -7.68
N LEU A 125 21.78 2.46 -8.95
CA LEU A 125 21.67 1.06 -9.41
C LEU A 125 22.99 0.58 -10.02
N PRO A 126 23.55 -0.56 -9.56
CA PRO A 126 24.68 -1.19 -10.23
C PRO A 126 24.25 -1.84 -11.55
N ASP A 127 25.09 -1.69 -12.59
CA ASP A 127 24.95 -2.44 -13.87
C ASP A 127 23.56 -2.38 -14.53
N VAL A 128 22.93 -1.19 -14.60
CA VAL A 128 21.64 -1.01 -15.29
C VAL A 128 21.74 -1.44 -16.75
N ARG A 129 20.94 -2.41 -17.14
CA ARG A 129 20.91 -2.98 -18.52
C ARG A 129 19.58 -2.81 -19.21
N ARG A 130 18.47 -2.84 -18.46
CA ARG A 130 17.12 -2.83 -19.00
C ARG A 130 16.26 -1.84 -18.24
N ILE A 131 15.82 -0.83 -18.94
CA ILE A 131 14.91 0.19 -18.41
C ILE A 131 13.62 0.13 -19.23
N ALA A 132 12.48 0.10 -18.55
CA ALA A 132 11.19 0.29 -19.18
C ALA A 132 10.75 1.76 -19.04
N VAL A 133 10.23 2.34 -20.10
CA VAL A 133 9.67 3.70 -20.07
C VAL A 133 8.17 3.61 -20.36
N LEU A 134 7.36 4.12 -19.47
CA LEU A 134 5.91 4.25 -19.64
C LEU A 134 5.59 5.71 -19.98
N GLU A 135 5.03 5.93 -21.16
CA GLU A 135 4.64 7.25 -21.62
C GLU A 135 3.11 7.35 -21.75
N GLY A 136 2.51 8.29 -21.02
CA GLY A 136 1.08 8.58 -21.13
C GLY A 136 0.14 7.44 -20.69
N VAL A 137 0.60 6.49 -19.89
CA VAL A 137 -0.22 5.38 -19.39
C VAL A 137 -1.08 5.86 -18.22
N THR A 138 -2.30 6.25 -18.49
CA THR A 138 -3.21 6.90 -17.52
C THR A 138 -4.05 5.93 -16.69
N ASP A 139 -4.20 4.68 -17.13
CA ASP A 139 -4.96 3.67 -16.38
C ASP A 139 -4.09 2.97 -15.33
N ALA A 140 -4.53 3.05 -14.06
CA ALA A 140 -3.84 2.46 -12.92
C ALA A 140 -3.68 0.93 -13.02
N THR A 141 -4.60 0.24 -13.73
CA THR A 141 -4.51 -1.20 -13.94
C THR A 141 -3.35 -1.52 -14.88
N ASN A 142 -3.20 -0.72 -15.95
CA ASN A 142 -2.12 -0.91 -16.92
C ASN A 142 -0.75 -0.58 -16.29
N VAL A 143 -0.66 0.49 -15.49
CA VAL A 143 0.57 0.80 -14.74
C VAL A 143 0.91 -0.34 -13.80
N GLY A 144 -0.04 -0.82 -12.99
CA GLY A 144 0.20 -1.93 -12.06
C GLY A 144 0.58 -3.23 -12.78
N ALA A 145 -0.01 -3.54 -13.92
CA ALA A 145 0.33 -4.71 -14.74
C ALA A 145 1.74 -4.58 -15.33
N ALA A 146 2.12 -3.38 -15.82
CA ALA A 146 3.46 -3.12 -16.32
C ALA A 146 4.53 -3.30 -15.23
N MET A 147 4.30 -2.75 -14.02
CA MET A 147 5.20 -2.94 -12.86
C MET A 147 5.36 -4.43 -12.51
N ARG A 148 4.27 -5.19 -12.50
CA ARG A 148 4.31 -6.63 -12.26
C ARG A 148 5.10 -7.38 -13.33
N SER A 149 4.93 -7.02 -14.59
CA SER A 149 5.69 -7.61 -15.71
C SER A 149 7.16 -7.23 -15.65
N ALA A 150 7.47 -5.97 -15.33
CA ALA A 150 8.82 -5.48 -15.17
C ALA A 150 9.58 -6.28 -14.10
N ALA A 151 8.98 -6.48 -12.93
CA ALA A 151 9.56 -7.29 -11.86
C ALA A 151 9.81 -8.74 -12.32
N ALA A 152 8.83 -9.37 -13.01
CA ALA A 152 8.94 -10.74 -13.46
C ALA A 152 10.02 -10.93 -14.54
N LEU A 153 10.26 -9.92 -15.36
CA LEU A 153 11.25 -9.94 -16.47
C LEU A 153 12.63 -9.42 -16.02
N GLY A 154 12.79 -9.02 -14.77
CA GLY A 154 14.03 -8.49 -14.24
C GLY A 154 14.42 -7.16 -14.90
N ILE A 155 13.45 -6.27 -15.12
CA ILE A 155 13.71 -4.88 -15.52
C ILE A 155 14.35 -4.16 -14.34
N ASP A 156 15.44 -3.44 -14.60
CA ASP A 156 16.26 -2.81 -13.56
C ASP A 156 15.61 -1.51 -13.03
N ALA A 157 14.90 -0.77 -13.88
CA ALA A 157 14.13 0.41 -13.48
C ALA A 157 12.93 0.66 -14.41
N VAL A 158 11.89 1.31 -13.86
CA VAL A 158 10.73 1.77 -14.64
C VAL A 158 10.61 3.28 -14.51
N LEU A 159 10.71 3.99 -15.63
CA LEU A 159 10.52 5.44 -15.69
C LEU A 159 9.11 5.75 -16.18
N LEU A 160 8.43 6.64 -15.48
CA LEU A 160 7.09 7.10 -15.85
C LEU A 160 7.13 8.58 -16.24
N THR A 161 6.49 8.92 -17.38
CA THR A 161 6.32 10.33 -17.71
C THR A 161 5.29 11.00 -16.77
N PRO A 162 5.34 12.34 -16.59
CA PRO A 162 4.40 13.05 -15.72
C PRO A 162 2.91 12.87 -16.09
N THR A 163 2.63 12.42 -17.31
CA THR A 163 1.27 12.15 -17.79
C THR A 163 0.76 10.75 -17.45
N CYS A 164 1.61 9.89 -16.88
CA CYS A 164 1.20 8.58 -16.41
C CYS A 164 0.37 8.67 -15.14
N CYS A 165 -0.45 7.65 -14.91
CA CYS A 165 -1.07 7.45 -13.59
C CYS A 165 0.02 7.17 -12.56
N ASP A 166 -0.12 7.74 -11.38
CA ASP A 166 0.75 7.48 -10.23
C ASP A 166 0.77 5.97 -9.90
N PRO A 167 1.96 5.34 -9.87
CA PRO A 167 2.10 3.90 -9.61
C PRO A 167 1.74 3.50 -8.17
N LEU A 168 1.70 4.45 -7.24
CA LEU A 168 1.43 4.20 -5.83
C LEU A 168 -0.06 4.40 -5.46
N VAL A 169 -0.94 4.72 -6.43
CA VAL A 169 -2.38 4.69 -6.15
C VAL A 169 -2.83 3.27 -5.83
N ARG A 170 -3.74 3.11 -4.87
CA ARG A 170 -4.21 1.82 -4.35
C ARG A 170 -4.46 0.76 -5.45
N ARG A 171 -5.08 1.16 -6.58
CA ARG A 171 -5.39 0.23 -7.67
C ARG A 171 -4.15 -0.32 -8.35
N ALA A 172 -3.16 0.53 -8.64
CA ALA A 172 -1.90 0.11 -9.25
C ALA A 172 -1.10 -0.79 -8.29
N VAL A 173 -0.99 -0.40 -7.03
CA VAL A 173 -0.36 -1.20 -5.96
C VAL A 173 -1.00 -2.58 -5.85
N ARG A 174 -2.34 -2.67 -5.85
CA ARG A 174 -3.06 -3.93 -5.80
C ARG A 174 -2.82 -4.81 -7.04
N VAL A 175 -2.89 -4.23 -8.24
CA VAL A 175 -2.71 -4.96 -9.51
C VAL A 175 -1.27 -5.44 -9.67
N SER A 176 -0.31 -4.65 -9.25
CA SER A 176 1.10 -5.05 -9.24
C SER A 176 1.40 -6.17 -8.24
N MET A 177 0.48 -6.48 -7.33
CA MET A 177 0.72 -7.42 -6.21
C MET A 177 1.88 -6.97 -5.29
N GLY A 178 2.13 -5.66 -5.23
CA GLY A 178 3.21 -5.07 -4.44
C GLY A 178 4.56 -5.00 -5.15
N THR A 179 4.69 -5.51 -6.38
CA THR A 179 5.97 -5.42 -7.13
C THR A 179 6.36 -3.99 -7.48
N VAL A 180 5.42 -3.05 -7.43
CA VAL A 180 5.71 -1.61 -7.53
C VAL A 180 6.70 -1.11 -6.47
N PHE A 181 6.85 -1.81 -5.36
CA PHE A 181 7.83 -1.50 -4.31
C PHE A 181 9.19 -2.16 -4.55
N GLN A 182 9.28 -3.11 -5.47
CA GLN A 182 10.47 -3.91 -5.75
C GLN A 182 11.26 -3.41 -6.95
N VAL A 183 10.58 -2.74 -7.89
CA VAL A 183 11.23 -2.17 -9.07
C VAL A 183 11.30 -0.66 -8.89
N PRO A 184 12.49 -0.09 -8.83
CA PRO A 184 12.69 1.35 -8.70
C PRO A 184 12.23 2.12 -9.93
#